data_6bb3b40180e9113bb754cd49b60e7e39
#
_entry.id   6bb3b40180e9113bb754cd49b60e7e39
#
_cell.length_a   1.000
_cell.length_b   1.000
_cell.length_c   1.000
_cell.angle_alpha   90.00
_cell.angle_beta   90.00
_cell.angle_gamma   90.00
#
_symmetry.space_group_name_H-M   'P 1'
#
loop_
_entity.id
_entity.type
_entity.pdbx_description
1 polymer ?
#
loop_
_entity_poly.entity_id
_entity_poly.type
_entity_poly.pdbx_seq_one_letter_code
_entity_poly.pdbx_strand_id
1 'polypeptide(L)'
;MARATLIFRDKQVDPMDGSITEMVIWRLEEPVPGSQHRFKYRLYYGFSGRPLVRYDNETGKGDHRHIEGREAVYNFTDEKRLVADFLADRRRLGGK
;
A
#
# COMPACT_ATOMS: atom_id res chain seq x y z
N MET A 1 -12.27 19.00 9.38
CA MET A 1 -11.57 17.71 9.35
C MET A 1 -12.16 16.82 8.28
N ALA A 2 -11.32 16.25 7.45
CA ALA A 2 -11.78 15.30 6.45
C ALA A 2 -12.23 14.01 7.12
N ARG A 3 -13.37 13.47 6.69
CA ARG A 3 -13.83 12.17 7.16
C ARG A 3 -13.12 11.05 6.38
N ALA A 4 -12.84 9.97 7.07
CA ALA A 4 -12.24 8.79 6.46
C ALA A 4 -13.16 7.60 6.70
N THR A 5 -13.45 6.86 5.64
CA THR A 5 -14.22 5.62 5.71
C THR A 5 -13.28 4.46 5.42
N LEU A 6 -13.19 3.52 6.34
CA LEU A 6 -12.38 2.33 6.13
C LEU A 6 -13.02 1.46 5.05
N ILE A 7 -12.31 1.26 3.94
CA ILE A 7 -12.78 0.45 2.82
C ILE A 7 -12.30 -0.99 2.96
N PHE A 8 -11.04 -1.16 3.34
CA PHE A 8 -10.44 -2.48 3.41
C PHE A 8 -9.30 -2.50 4.40
N ARG A 9 -9.22 -3.58 5.18
CA ARG A 9 -8.12 -3.80 6.11
C ARG A 9 -7.86 -5.29 6.23
N ASP A 10 -6.61 -5.69 6.05
CA ASP A 10 -6.19 -7.07 6.23
C ASP A 10 -4.76 -7.11 6.73
N LYS A 11 -4.46 -8.07 7.61
CA LYS A 11 -3.12 -8.29 8.10
C LYS A 11 -2.89 -9.78 8.28
N GLN A 12 -1.82 -10.30 7.70
CA GLN A 12 -1.45 -11.69 7.81
C GLN A 12 0.04 -11.80 8.13
N VAL A 13 0.38 -12.79 8.95
CA VAL A 13 1.76 -13.13 9.25
C VAL A 13 1.96 -14.58 8.83
N ASP A 14 2.91 -14.81 7.94
CA ASP A 14 3.24 -16.17 7.49
C ASP A 14 3.99 -16.88 8.62
N PRO A 15 3.45 -17.99 9.16
CA PRO A 15 4.11 -18.68 10.27
C PRO A 15 5.41 -19.39 9.87
N MET A 16 5.64 -19.58 8.58
CA MET A 16 6.84 -20.28 8.10
C MET A 16 8.07 -19.37 8.11
N ASP A 17 7.92 -18.10 7.75
CA ASP A 17 9.05 -17.20 7.64
C ASP A 17 8.90 -15.91 8.46
N GLY A 18 7.73 -15.68 9.06
CA GLY A 18 7.45 -14.47 9.83
C GLY A 18 7.17 -13.24 8.97
N SER A 19 7.04 -13.40 7.67
CA SER A 19 6.72 -12.27 6.79
C SER A 19 5.33 -11.72 7.09
N ILE A 20 5.20 -10.40 6.94
CA ILE A 20 3.97 -9.68 7.23
C ILE A 20 3.41 -9.14 5.92
N THR A 21 2.12 -9.35 5.69
CA THR A 21 1.37 -8.70 4.62
C THR A 21 0.27 -7.89 5.27
N GLU A 22 0.28 -6.57 5.08
CA GLU A 22 -0.71 -5.69 5.67
C GLU A 22 -1.24 -4.74 4.61
N MET A 23 -2.56 -4.60 4.55
CA MET A 23 -3.21 -3.70 3.61
C MET A 23 -4.26 -2.88 4.35
N VAL A 24 -4.23 -1.57 4.17
CA VAL A 24 -5.23 -0.66 4.72
C VAL A 24 -5.58 0.36 3.65
N ILE A 25 -6.87 0.49 3.36
CA ILE A 25 -7.37 1.46 2.38
C ILE A 25 -8.52 2.24 3.00
N TRP A 26 -8.39 3.55 2.98
CA TRP A 26 -9.41 4.49 3.44
C TRP A 26 -9.96 5.29 2.27
N ARG A 27 -11.22 5.63 2.32
CA ARG A 27 -11.81 6.62 1.42
C ARG A 27 -12.00 7.92 2.16
N LEU A 28 -11.54 9.01 1.57
CA LEU A 28 -11.62 10.35 2.15
C LEU A 28 -12.65 11.19 1.41
N GLU A 29 -13.17 12.22 2.06
CA GLU A 29 -14.05 13.20 1.40
C GLU A 29 -13.30 14.06 0.41
N GLU A 30 -12.01 14.30 0.67
CA GLU A 30 -11.13 15.09 -0.20
C GLU A 30 -9.83 14.34 -0.42
N PRO A 31 -9.18 14.56 -1.59
CA PRO A 31 -7.89 13.90 -1.85
C PRO A 31 -6.84 14.28 -0.82
N VAL A 32 -5.92 13.34 -0.55
CA VAL A 32 -4.69 13.64 0.16
C VAL A 32 -3.90 14.63 -0.69
N PRO A 33 -3.38 15.74 -0.15
CA PRO A 33 -2.56 16.66 -0.92
C PRO A 33 -1.42 15.91 -1.65
N GLY A 34 -1.33 16.11 -2.95
CA GLY A 34 -0.38 15.42 -3.82
C GLY A 34 -0.99 14.25 -4.58
N SER A 35 -2.16 13.75 -4.16
CA SER A 35 -2.89 12.70 -4.89
C SER A 35 -4.08 13.30 -5.61
N GLN A 36 -4.49 12.67 -6.71
CA GLN A 36 -5.61 13.12 -7.54
C GLN A 36 -6.89 12.32 -7.32
N HIS A 37 -6.88 11.46 -6.30
CA HIS A 37 -8.00 10.59 -5.96
C HIS A 37 -8.28 10.67 -4.45
N ARG A 38 -9.37 10.06 -4.02
CA ARG A 38 -9.83 10.15 -2.62
C ARG A 38 -9.47 8.96 -1.75
N PHE A 39 -8.54 8.12 -2.17
CA PHE A 39 -8.12 6.98 -1.37
C PHE A 39 -6.83 7.31 -0.63
N LYS A 40 -6.78 6.95 0.64
CA LYS A 40 -5.57 6.93 1.43
C LYS A 40 -5.24 5.47 1.70
N TYR A 41 -4.01 5.06 1.41
CA TYR A 41 -3.69 3.65 1.55
C TYR A 41 -2.27 3.45 2.05
N ARG A 42 -2.07 2.28 2.64
CA ARG A 42 -0.78 1.77 3.01
C ARG A 42 -0.81 0.26 2.84
N LEU A 43 0.00 -0.25 1.94
CA LEU A 43 0.14 -1.67 1.68
C LEU A 43 1.60 -2.05 1.96
N TYR A 44 1.81 -3.12 2.72
CA TYR A 44 3.11 -3.51 3.22
C TYR A 44 3.31 -5.01 3.08
N TYR A 45 4.49 -5.41 2.57
CA TYR A 45 4.95 -6.78 2.60
C TYR A 45 6.42 -6.78 2.99
N GLY A 46 6.78 -7.63 3.94
CA GLY A 46 8.16 -7.74 4.39
C GLY A 46 8.23 -8.29 5.80
N PHE A 47 9.33 -7.99 6.47
CA PHE A 47 9.57 -8.38 7.84
C PHE A 47 9.48 -7.15 8.74
N SER A 48 9.38 -7.38 10.05
CA SER A 48 9.38 -6.27 10.99
C SER A 48 10.68 -5.46 10.82
N GLY A 49 10.53 -4.15 10.56
CA GLY A 49 11.67 -3.28 10.32
C GLY A 49 12.39 -3.46 8.99
N ARG A 50 11.93 -4.35 8.13
CA ARG A 50 12.57 -4.62 6.85
C ARG A 50 11.53 -4.79 5.74
N PRO A 51 11.02 -3.67 5.19
CA PRO A 51 10.03 -3.74 4.11
C PRO A 51 10.66 -4.25 2.81
N LEU A 52 9.93 -5.09 2.09
CA LEU A 52 10.28 -5.54 0.75
C LEU A 52 9.45 -4.84 -0.31
N VAL A 53 8.15 -4.68 -0.04
CA VAL A 53 7.23 -3.95 -0.92
C VAL A 53 6.38 -3.03 -0.06
N ARG A 54 6.27 -1.78 -0.45
CA ARG A 54 5.40 -0.83 0.25
C ARG A 54 4.77 0.12 -0.76
N TYR A 55 3.46 0.26 -0.67
CA TYR A 55 2.70 1.22 -1.47
C TYR A 55 2.01 2.18 -0.52
N ASP A 56 2.13 3.47 -0.75
CA ASP A 56 1.43 4.48 0.05
C ASP A 56 1.27 5.79 -0.72
N ASN A 57 0.43 6.67 -0.17
CA ASN A 57 0.29 8.04 -0.64
C ASN A 57 0.34 8.99 0.54
N GLU A 58 1.52 9.52 0.81
CA GLU A 58 1.72 10.49 1.86
C GLU A 58 1.38 11.91 1.40
N THR A 59 0.95 12.74 2.37
CA THR A 59 0.65 14.15 2.13
C THR A 59 1.83 14.86 1.45
N GLY A 60 1.54 15.49 0.32
CA GLY A 60 2.52 16.27 -0.44
C GLY A 60 3.41 15.48 -1.38
N LYS A 61 3.48 14.17 -1.24
CA LYS A 61 4.33 13.31 -2.08
C LYS A 61 3.58 12.61 -3.20
N GLY A 62 2.26 12.45 -3.05
CA GLY A 62 1.48 11.69 -4.01
C GLY A 62 1.65 10.18 -3.83
N ASP A 63 1.29 9.45 -4.87
CA ASP A 63 1.27 8.00 -4.86
C ASP A 63 2.66 7.44 -5.17
N HIS A 64 3.14 6.53 -4.32
CA HIS A 64 4.47 5.96 -4.42
C HIS A 64 4.47 4.47 -4.12
N ARG A 65 5.45 3.78 -4.67
CA ARG A 65 5.77 2.41 -4.24
C ARG A 65 7.27 2.29 -3.98
N HIS A 66 7.60 1.46 -3.02
CA HIS A 66 8.97 1.11 -2.68
C HIS A 66 9.15 -0.38 -2.87
N ILE A 67 10.14 -0.79 -3.64
CA ILE A 67 10.49 -2.18 -3.85
C ILE A 67 11.96 -2.34 -3.54
N GLU A 68 12.26 -3.09 -2.48
CA GLU A 68 13.63 -3.34 -2.01
C GLU A 68 14.43 -2.04 -1.86
N GLY A 69 13.81 -1.02 -1.25
CA GLY A 69 14.43 0.26 -1.00
C GLY A 69 14.41 1.25 -2.16
N ARG A 70 13.90 0.86 -3.32
CA ARG A 70 13.80 1.75 -4.47
C ARG A 70 12.42 2.37 -4.53
N GLU A 71 12.37 3.68 -4.48
CA GLU A 71 11.14 4.44 -4.56
C GLU A 71 10.82 4.83 -6.00
N ALA A 72 9.56 4.70 -6.38
CA ALA A 72 9.07 5.12 -7.69
C ALA A 72 7.66 5.70 -7.55
N VAL A 73 7.32 6.60 -8.46
CA VAL A 73 5.95 7.09 -8.55
C VAL A 73 5.05 5.94 -8.95
N TYR A 74 3.91 5.80 -8.28
CA TYR A 74 2.91 4.80 -8.63
C TYR A 74 1.74 5.50 -9.30
N ASN A 75 1.33 5.01 -10.47
CA ASN A 75 0.19 5.56 -11.20
C ASN A 75 -1.10 4.90 -10.72
N PHE A 76 -1.74 5.52 -9.72
CA PHE A 76 -2.98 5.01 -9.16
C PHE A 76 -4.13 5.16 -10.15
N THR A 77 -4.89 4.10 -10.37
CA THR A 77 -6.10 4.12 -11.21
C THR A 77 -7.36 3.85 -10.38
N ASP A 78 -7.38 2.75 -9.64
CA ASP A 78 -8.46 2.42 -8.72
C ASP A 78 -7.93 1.46 -7.62
N GLU A 79 -8.75 1.22 -6.61
CA GLU A 79 -8.35 0.41 -5.45
C GLU A 79 -8.17 -1.06 -5.81
N LYS A 80 -8.90 -1.57 -6.78
CA LYS A 80 -8.76 -2.98 -7.20
C LYS A 80 -7.43 -3.19 -7.90
N ARG A 81 -7.06 -2.27 -8.78
CA ARG A 81 -5.77 -2.32 -9.47
C ARG A 81 -4.62 -2.13 -8.51
N LEU A 82 -4.79 -1.25 -7.53
CA LEU A 82 -3.79 -1.03 -6.48
C LEU A 82 -3.47 -2.33 -5.75
N VAL A 83 -4.48 -3.05 -5.29
CA VAL A 83 -4.29 -4.32 -4.59
C VAL A 83 -3.66 -5.36 -5.51
N ALA A 84 -4.11 -5.45 -6.76
CA ALA A 84 -3.56 -6.39 -7.74
C ALA A 84 -2.08 -6.12 -8.02
N ASP A 85 -1.70 -4.86 -8.19
CA ASP A 85 -0.30 -4.49 -8.44
C ASP A 85 0.57 -4.81 -7.24
N PHE A 86 0.09 -4.50 -6.04
CA PHE A 86 0.81 -4.82 -4.81
C PHE A 86 1.02 -6.32 -4.65
N LEU A 87 -0.03 -7.12 -4.85
CA LEU A 87 0.06 -8.57 -4.71
C LEU A 87 0.98 -9.19 -5.76
N ALA A 88 1.02 -8.62 -6.97
CA ALA A 88 1.94 -9.07 -8.01
C ALA A 88 3.39 -8.81 -7.61
N ASP A 89 3.70 -7.64 -7.07
CA ASP A 89 5.05 -7.32 -6.59
C ASP A 89 5.43 -8.20 -5.41
N ARG A 90 4.50 -8.42 -4.47
CA ARG A 90 4.71 -9.32 -3.35
C ARG A 90 5.06 -10.73 -3.81
N ARG A 91 4.35 -11.24 -4.81
CA ARG A 91 4.57 -12.60 -5.35
C ARG A 91 5.95 -12.73 -5.97
N ARG A 92 6.39 -11.70 -6.69
CA ARG A 92 7.73 -11.71 -7.31
C ARG A 92 8.85 -11.78 -6.28
N LEU A 93 8.62 -11.25 -5.09
CA LEU A 93 9.63 -11.23 -4.03
C LEU A 93 9.47 -12.36 -3.02
N GLY A 94 8.78 -13.43 -3.38
CA GLY A 94 8.67 -14.62 -2.57
C GLY A 94 7.40 -14.77 -1.76
N GLY A 95 6.47 -13.82 -1.87
CA GLY A 95 5.15 -13.92 -1.25
C GLY A 95 4.32 -15.02 -1.91
N LYS A 96 3.38 -15.59 -1.16
CA LYS A 96 2.52 -16.69 -1.66
C LYS A 96 1.12 -16.23 -1.98
#